data_d5d9dade7b155529ab3df86493952c86
#
_entry.id   d5d9dade7b155529ab3df86493952c86
#
_cell.length_a   1.000
_cell.length_b   1.000
_cell.length_c   1.000
_cell.angle_alpha   90.00
_cell.angle_beta   90.00
_cell.angle_gamma   90.00
#
_symmetry.space_group_name_H-M   'P 1'
#
loop_
_entity.id
_entity.type
_entity.pdbx_description
1 polymer ?
#
loop_
_entity_poly.entity_id
_entity_poly.type
_entity_poly.pdbx_seq_one_letter_code
_entity_poly.pdbx_strand_id
1 'polypeptide(L)'
;ALLDPTTSLWTQMGNPFHDFHYIGNDEAEKEKLKRLKQDWSGISKQLILHHKDYDHLDPEILCEAEVTDGKITIGNASYSVLILPPITNIETAAWEKIKLFLEQGGVVIANKQLPYESIEDELIEQEILDTFGLDQSTRSDYWKAFQGSYRKGQQNAYFIPSGDIEILLHVLKMHDHEEIHFETESGKKSFLTEKRKVSEESTLVFVSNQEEGKHHATMRVSYPCE
;
A
#
# COMPACT_ATOMS: atom_id res chain seq x y z
N ALA A 1 5.71 -3.15 1.63
CA ALA A 1 4.93 -3.79 0.55
C ALA A 1 3.64 -3.01 0.28
N LEU A 2 3.13 -3.10 -0.92
CA LEU A 2 1.79 -2.66 -1.33
C LEU A 2 0.93 -3.91 -1.59
N LEU A 3 -0.15 -4.07 -0.83
CA LEU A 3 -1.07 -5.19 -1.03
C LEU A 3 -1.77 -5.06 -2.39
N ASP A 4 -1.90 -6.15 -3.11
CA ASP A 4 -2.66 -6.19 -4.35
C ASP A 4 -4.16 -6.34 -4.02
N PRO A 5 -5.04 -5.57 -4.66
CA PRO A 5 -6.49 -5.67 -4.47
C PRO A 5 -7.09 -6.84 -5.27
N THR A 6 -6.34 -7.93 -5.47
CA THR A 6 -6.68 -9.04 -6.35
C THR A 6 -8.04 -9.62 -6.01
N THR A 7 -8.27 -9.98 -4.77
CA THR A 7 -9.53 -10.55 -4.29
C THR A 7 -10.70 -9.61 -4.52
N SER A 8 -10.54 -8.32 -4.19
CA SER A 8 -11.59 -7.32 -4.40
C SER A 8 -11.87 -7.07 -5.89
N LEU A 9 -10.86 -7.13 -6.74
CA LEU A 9 -11.03 -7.01 -8.19
C LEU A 9 -11.74 -8.25 -8.76
N TRP A 10 -11.38 -9.44 -8.30
CA TRP A 10 -12.01 -10.69 -8.74
C TRP A 10 -13.49 -10.75 -8.40
N THR A 11 -13.90 -10.35 -7.20
CA THR A 11 -15.30 -10.35 -6.79
C THR A 11 -16.19 -9.40 -7.60
N GLN A 12 -15.59 -8.37 -8.20
CA GLN A 12 -16.29 -7.38 -9.02
C GLN A 12 -16.28 -7.69 -10.53
N MET A 13 -15.51 -8.68 -10.97
CA MET A 13 -15.23 -8.88 -12.40
C MET A 13 -16.29 -9.65 -13.16
N GLY A 14 -16.98 -10.55 -12.53
CA GLY A 14 -17.89 -11.48 -13.19
C GLY A 14 -17.21 -12.48 -14.15
N ASN A 15 -16.09 -12.15 -14.77
CA ASN A 15 -15.26 -13.06 -15.58
C ASN A 15 -13.77 -12.74 -15.46
N PRO A 16 -13.00 -13.61 -14.81
CA PRO A 16 -11.58 -13.41 -14.55
C PRO A 16 -10.67 -13.45 -15.77
N PHE A 17 -11.15 -13.88 -16.92
CA PHE A 17 -10.35 -14.05 -18.14
C PHE A 17 -10.32 -12.82 -19.06
N HIS A 18 -10.95 -11.71 -18.65
CA HIS A 18 -11.04 -10.50 -19.46
C HIS A 18 -10.43 -9.29 -18.78
N ASP A 19 -9.13 -9.18 -18.73
CA ASP A 19 -8.36 -7.97 -18.36
C ASP A 19 -8.98 -7.12 -17.23
N PHE A 20 -9.57 -7.74 -16.22
CA PHE A 20 -10.31 -7.05 -15.17
C PHE A 20 -11.41 -6.10 -15.70
N HIS A 21 -12.15 -6.52 -16.70
CA HIS A 21 -13.33 -5.82 -17.19
C HIS A 21 -14.59 -6.38 -16.56
N TYR A 22 -15.42 -5.48 -16.06
CA TYR A 22 -16.75 -5.85 -15.62
C TYR A 22 -17.63 -6.23 -16.83
N ILE A 23 -18.21 -7.41 -16.79
CA ILE A 23 -19.06 -7.94 -17.87
C ILE A 23 -20.55 -8.01 -17.51
N GLY A 24 -20.93 -7.59 -16.31
CA GLY A 24 -22.33 -7.50 -15.88
C GLY A 24 -23.05 -6.26 -16.44
N ASN A 25 -24.28 -6.10 -16.03
CA ASN A 25 -25.13 -4.97 -16.43
C ASN A 25 -25.35 -3.94 -15.30
N ASP A 26 -24.66 -4.08 -14.19
CA ASP A 26 -24.74 -3.15 -13.06
C ASP A 26 -23.68 -2.06 -13.19
N GLU A 27 -24.12 -0.85 -13.49
CA GLU A 27 -23.23 0.31 -13.66
C GLU A 27 -22.56 0.73 -12.35
N ALA A 28 -23.17 0.47 -11.18
CA ALA A 28 -22.56 0.79 -9.89
C ALA A 28 -21.37 -0.13 -9.60
N GLU A 29 -21.51 -1.42 -9.86
CA GLU A 29 -20.41 -2.38 -9.71
C GLU A 29 -19.29 -2.13 -10.71
N LYS A 30 -19.63 -1.76 -11.94
CA LYS A 30 -18.67 -1.36 -12.96
C LYS A 30 -17.85 -0.13 -12.53
N GLU A 31 -18.50 0.89 -12.00
CA GLU A 31 -17.82 2.09 -11.52
C GLU A 31 -16.96 1.80 -10.29
N LYS A 32 -17.39 0.91 -9.40
CA LYS A 32 -16.63 0.44 -8.24
C LYS A 32 -15.32 -0.26 -8.66
N LEU A 33 -15.41 -1.21 -9.60
CA LEU A 33 -14.25 -1.87 -10.19
C LEU A 33 -13.26 -0.86 -10.80
N LYS A 34 -13.78 0.08 -11.57
CA LYS A 34 -12.97 1.12 -12.20
C LYS A 34 -12.22 1.96 -11.15
N ARG A 35 -12.88 2.34 -10.06
CA ARG A 35 -12.25 3.10 -8.96
C ARG A 35 -11.16 2.29 -8.26
N LEU A 36 -11.44 1.05 -7.90
CA LEU A 36 -10.44 0.18 -7.26
C LEU A 36 -9.17 0.09 -8.11
N LYS A 37 -9.31 -0.13 -9.42
CA LYS A 37 -8.18 -0.17 -10.36
C LYS A 37 -7.44 1.16 -10.44
N GLN A 38 -8.14 2.27 -10.55
CA GLN A 38 -7.55 3.60 -10.65
C GLN A 38 -6.79 3.99 -9.38
N ASP A 39 -7.37 3.70 -8.22
CA ASP A 39 -6.76 4.02 -6.93
C ASP A 39 -5.51 3.18 -6.68
N TRP A 40 -5.57 1.88 -6.94
CA TRP A 40 -4.42 1.00 -6.82
C TRP A 40 -3.27 1.41 -7.75
N SER A 41 -3.56 1.57 -9.05
CA SER A 41 -2.54 2.00 -10.01
C SER A 41 -2.04 3.41 -9.71
N GLY A 42 -2.88 4.28 -9.17
CA GLY A 42 -2.52 5.61 -8.72
C GLY A 42 -1.51 5.59 -7.57
N ILE A 43 -1.75 4.77 -6.55
CA ILE A 43 -0.81 4.59 -5.42
C ILE A 43 0.52 4.05 -5.95
N SER A 44 0.51 2.98 -6.74
CA SER A 44 1.70 2.38 -7.35
C SER A 44 2.54 3.41 -8.10
N LYS A 45 1.89 4.17 -8.98
CA LYS A 45 2.55 5.23 -9.75
C LYS A 45 3.16 6.30 -8.85
N GLN A 46 2.44 6.72 -7.83
CA GLN A 46 2.92 7.78 -6.93
C GLN A 46 4.10 7.32 -6.08
N LEU A 47 4.10 6.09 -5.58
CA LEU A 47 5.24 5.53 -4.85
C LEU A 47 6.50 5.55 -5.73
N ILE A 48 6.41 5.09 -6.96
CA ILE A 48 7.53 5.14 -7.93
C ILE A 48 8.01 6.58 -8.14
N LEU A 49 7.09 7.52 -8.40
CA LEU A 49 7.43 8.91 -8.65
C LEU A 49 8.04 9.62 -7.43
N HIS A 50 7.78 9.14 -6.22
CA HIS A 50 8.38 9.64 -4.97
C HIS A 50 9.59 8.80 -4.51
N HIS A 51 10.14 7.96 -5.39
CA HIS A 51 11.33 7.15 -5.12
C HIS A 51 11.18 6.21 -3.93
N LYS A 52 9.96 5.73 -3.70
CA LYS A 52 9.66 4.74 -2.66
C LYS A 52 9.74 3.35 -3.27
N ASP A 53 10.67 2.54 -2.80
CA ASP A 53 10.75 1.15 -3.20
C ASP A 53 9.64 0.35 -2.52
N TYR A 54 8.97 -0.47 -3.30
CA TYR A 54 7.95 -1.37 -2.81
C TYR A 54 7.83 -2.59 -3.72
N ASP A 55 7.32 -3.67 -3.17
CA ASP A 55 6.91 -4.83 -3.94
C ASP A 55 5.38 -4.98 -3.82
N HIS A 56 4.76 -5.50 -4.86
CA HIS A 56 3.39 -5.95 -4.83
C HIS A 56 3.28 -7.24 -4.02
N LEU A 57 2.30 -7.30 -3.15
CA LEU A 57 2.04 -8.44 -2.28
C LEU A 57 0.62 -8.97 -2.49
N ASP A 58 0.52 -10.15 -3.05
CA ASP A 58 -0.76 -10.83 -3.19
C ASP A 58 -1.28 -11.29 -1.82
N PRO A 59 -2.59 -11.15 -1.52
CA PRO A 59 -3.18 -11.60 -0.26
C PRO A 59 -2.95 -13.08 0.05
N GLU A 60 -2.98 -13.97 -0.96
CA GLU A 60 -2.69 -15.40 -0.75
C GLU A 60 -1.25 -15.62 -0.31
N ILE A 61 -0.29 -14.88 -0.88
CA ILE A 61 1.12 -14.92 -0.46
C ILE A 61 1.26 -14.37 0.97
N LEU A 62 0.51 -13.33 1.32
CA LEU A 62 0.50 -12.81 2.69
C LEU A 62 0.03 -13.88 3.70
N CYS A 63 -0.95 -14.70 3.36
CA CYS A 63 -1.41 -15.80 4.23
C CYS A 63 -0.28 -16.76 4.63
N GLU A 64 0.67 -17.00 3.72
CA GLU A 64 1.81 -17.91 3.94
C GLU A 64 3.05 -17.21 4.52
N ALA A 65 3.05 -15.87 4.58
CA ALA A 65 4.20 -15.09 5.03
C ALA A 65 4.55 -15.36 6.50
N GLU A 66 5.84 -15.29 6.79
CA GLU A 66 6.33 -15.23 8.17
C GLU A 66 6.22 -13.81 8.71
N VAL A 67 5.69 -13.68 9.94
CA VAL A 67 5.60 -12.40 10.62
C VAL A 67 6.39 -12.48 11.91
N THR A 68 7.49 -11.72 12.00
CA THR A 68 8.38 -11.73 13.17
C THR A 68 9.00 -10.35 13.37
N ASP A 69 9.05 -9.88 14.61
CA ASP A 69 9.68 -8.60 14.99
C ASP A 69 9.19 -7.38 14.18
N GLY A 70 7.89 -7.33 13.92
CA GLY A 70 7.28 -6.24 13.16
C GLY A 70 7.66 -6.23 11.68
N LYS A 71 7.99 -7.39 11.11
CA LYS A 71 8.29 -7.57 9.71
C LYS A 71 7.50 -8.72 9.10
N ILE A 72 7.04 -8.50 7.86
CA ILE A 72 6.51 -9.54 6.98
C ILE A 72 7.68 -10.03 6.14
N THR A 73 7.98 -11.33 6.20
CA THR A 73 9.10 -11.94 5.44
C THR A 73 8.56 -12.96 4.45
N ILE A 74 9.00 -12.82 3.20
CA ILE A 74 8.63 -13.68 2.07
C ILE A 74 9.90 -13.99 1.27
N GLY A 75 10.36 -15.23 1.36
CA GLY A 75 11.65 -15.60 0.78
C GLY A 75 12.80 -14.76 1.36
N ASN A 76 13.44 -13.97 0.50
CA ASN A 76 14.52 -13.07 0.92
C ASN A 76 14.07 -11.61 1.14
N ALA A 77 12.81 -11.30 0.90
CA ALA A 77 12.26 -9.97 1.08
C ALA A 77 11.65 -9.81 2.47
N SER A 78 11.80 -8.60 3.05
CA SER A 78 11.29 -8.29 4.39
C SER A 78 10.74 -6.86 4.42
N TYR A 79 9.51 -6.70 4.93
CA TYR A 79 8.77 -5.44 4.91
C TYR A 79 8.33 -5.05 6.31
N SER A 80 8.67 -3.82 6.72
CA SER A 80 8.21 -3.20 7.97
C SER A 80 6.94 -2.36 7.81
N VAL A 81 6.53 -2.07 6.58
CA VAL A 81 5.33 -1.31 6.24
C VAL A 81 4.51 -2.07 5.21
N LEU A 82 3.21 -2.20 5.47
CA LEU A 82 2.21 -2.71 4.55
C LEU A 82 1.22 -1.60 4.19
N ILE A 83 1.08 -1.30 2.91
CA ILE A 83 0.09 -0.36 2.39
C ILE A 83 -1.10 -1.16 1.85
N LEU A 84 -2.29 -0.86 2.34
CA LEU A 84 -3.55 -1.39 1.83
C LEU A 84 -4.16 -0.36 0.88
N PRO A 85 -4.29 -0.67 -0.43
CA PRO A 85 -5.09 0.15 -1.32
C PRO A 85 -6.58 0.03 -0.94
N PRO A 86 -7.48 0.78 -1.57
CA PRO A 86 -8.91 0.51 -1.40
C PRO A 86 -9.25 -0.92 -1.77
N ILE A 87 -9.79 -1.66 -0.81
CA ILE A 87 -10.24 -3.04 -0.97
C ILE A 87 -11.60 -3.23 -0.32
N THR A 88 -12.42 -4.12 -0.86
CA THR A 88 -13.78 -4.41 -0.37
C THR A 88 -13.82 -5.63 0.51
N ASN A 89 -12.96 -6.59 0.24
CA ASN A 89 -12.86 -7.85 0.95
C ASN A 89 -11.40 -8.29 1.06
N ILE A 90 -11.17 -9.22 1.95
CA ILE A 90 -9.85 -9.80 2.22
C ILE A 90 -10.05 -11.24 2.73
N GLU A 91 -9.08 -12.09 2.51
CA GLU A 91 -9.02 -13.42 3.11
C GLU A 91 -8.87 -13.30 4.64
N THR A 92 -9.64 -14.08 5.39
CA THR A 92 -9.53 -14.12 6.87
C THR A 92 -8.10 -14.40 7.32
N ALA A 93 -7.43 -15.34 6.67
CA ALA A 93 -6.04 -15.67 7.00
C ALA A 93 -5.07 -14.50 6.73
N ALA A 94 -5.30 -13.72 5.67
CA ALA A 94 -4.51 -12.51 5.40
C ALA A 94 -4.75 -11.43 6.47
N TRP A 95 -6.00 -11.25 6.90
CA TRP A 95 -6.34 -10.33 7.98
C TRP A 95 -5.67 -10.73 9.31
N GLU A 96 -5.67 -12.02 9.66
CA GLU A 96 -4.96 -12.52 10.84
C GLU A 96 -3.45 -12.22 10.79
N LYS A 97 -2.83 -12.34 9.61
CA LYS A 97 -1.42 -11.94 9.42
C LYS A 97 -1.21 -10.43 9.61
N ILE A 98 -2.13 -9.61 9.14
CA ILE A 98 -2.07 -8.14 9.33
C ILE A 98 -2.17 -7.78 10.81
N LYS A 99 -3.06 -8.43 11.57
CA LYS A 99 -3.17 -8.22 13.01
C LYS A 99 -1.87 -8.61 13.73
N LEU A 100 -1.36 -9.79 13.45
CA LEU A 100 -0.10 -10.24 14.03
C LEU A 100 1.07 -9.30 13.71
N PHE A 101 1.10 -8.78 12.48
CA PHE A 101 2.10 -7.81 12.06
C PHE A 101 2.01 -6.50 12.86
N LEU A 102 0.80 -5.98 13.07
CA LEU A 102 0.55 -4.80 13.91
C LEU A 102 0.94 -5.05 15.37
N GLU A 103 0.56 -6.19 15.93
CA GLU A 103 0.89 -6.59 17.31
C GLU A 103 2.39 -6.64 17.56
N GLN A 104 3.16 -7.00 16.57
CA GLN A 104 4.62 -7.07 16.64
C GLN A 104 5.31 -5.74 16.29
N GLY A 105 4.56 -4.66 16.08
CA GLY A 105 5.10 -3.33 15.84
C GLY A 105 5.24 -2.94 14.38
N GLY A 106 4.80 -3.79 13.46
CA GLY A 106 4.69 -3.45 12.03
C GLY A 106 3.73 -2.29 11.79
N VAL A 107 3.83 -1.67 10.62
CA VAL A 107 3.04 -0.49 10.25
C VAL A 107 2.07 -0.85 9.13
N VAL A 108 0.79 -0.54 9.30
CA VAL A 108 -0.23 -0.73 8.26
C VAL A 108 -0.87 0.61 7.91
N ILE A 109 -0.88 0.96 6.62
CA ILE A 109 -1.45 2.21 6.12
C ILE A 109 -2.53 1.87 5.10
N ALA A 110 -3.79 2.08 5.47
CA ALA A 110 -4.92 1.85 4.58
C ALA A 110 -5.41 3.16 3.94
N ASN A 111 -5.77 3.08 2.66
CA ASN A 111 -6.20 4.23 1.86
C ASN A 111 -7.66 4.12 1.43
N LYS A 112 -8.42 5.19 1.58
CA LYS A 112 -9.78 5.43 1.10
C LYS A 112 -10.83 4.48 1.62
N GLN A 113 -10.61 3.16 1.53
CA GLN A 113 -11.57 2.15 1.93
C GLN A 113 -10.89 0.97 2.59
N LEU A 114 -11.42 0.56 3.73
CA LEU A 114 -11.08 -0.67 4.41
C LEU A 114 -11.95 -1.83 3.89
N PRO A 115 -11.45 -3.06 3.94
CA PRO A 115 -12.28 -4.22 3.65
C PRO A 115 -13.41 -4.33 4.70
N TYR A 116 -14.56 -4.78 4.28
CA TYR A 116 -15.75 -4.92 5.13
C TYR A 116 -16.34 -6.33 5.09
N GLU A 117 -15.78 -7.20 4.29
CA GLU A 117 -16.17 -8.60 4.13
C GLU A 117 -14.91 -9.48 4.07
N SER A 118 -15.02 -10.70 4.58
CA SER A 118 -14.08 -11.76 4.23
C SER A 118 -14.63 -12.56 3.06
N ILE A 119 -13.75 -13.25 2.34
CA ILE A 119 -14.16 -14.18 1.28
C ILE A 119 -14.77 -15.46 1.86
N GLU A 120 -14.57 -15.73 3.12
CA GLU A 120 -15.10 -16.88 3.87
C GLU A 120 -16.41 -16.57 4.60
N ASP A 121 -17.09 -15.46 4.26
CA ASP A 121 -18.33 -14.98 4.88
C ASP A 121 -18.24 -14.70 6.40
N GLU A 122 -17.07 -14.45 6.94
CA GLU A 122 -16.90 -14.05 8.33
C GLU A 122 -17.16 -12.54 8.52
N LEU A 123 -17.76 -12.21 9.67
CA LEU A 123 -18.06 -10.81 10.02
C LEU A 123 -16.81 -10.14 10.65
N ILE A 124 -15.88 -9.70 9.81
CA ILE A 124 -14.64 -9.05 10.24
C ILE A 124 -14.71 -7.52 10.26
N GLU A 125 -15.78 -6.92 9.73
CA GLU A 125 -15.87 -5.46 9.54
C GLU A 125 -15.64 -4.69 10.85
N GLN A 126 -16.29 -5.08 11.95
CA GLN A 126 -16.16 -4.37 13.21
C GLN A 126 -14.74 -4.44 13.76
N GLU A 127 -14.09 -5.59 13.65
CA GLU A 127 -12.71 -5.76 14.11
C GLU A 127 -11.74 -4.88 13.31
N ILE A 128 -11.95 -4.78 11.99
CA ILE A 128 -11.17 -3.91 11.13
C ILE A 128 -11.38 -2.44 11.50
N LEU A 129 -12.63 -2.02 11.69
CA LEU A 129 -12.94 -0.65 12.10
C LEU A 129 -12.29 -0.30 13.44
N ASP A 130 -12.38 -1.19 14.42
CA ASP A 130 -11.76 -1.00 15.74
C ASP A 130 -10.24 -0.90 15.62
N THR A 131 -9.62 -1.71 14.78
CA THR A 131 -8.18 -1.69 14.52
C THR A 131 -7.72 -0.35 13.98
N PHE A 132 -8.48 0.25 13.06
CA PHE A 132 -8.17 1.56 12.50
C PHE A 132 -8.80 2.76 13.26
N GLY A 133 -9.42 2.51 14.42
CA GLY A 133 -10.00 3.55 15.26
C GLY A 133 -11.22 4.25 14.65
N LEU A 134 -12.04 3.48 13.94
CA LEU A 134 -13.25 3.96 13.26
C LEU A 134 -14.50 3.40 13.95
N ASP A 135 -15.54 4.21 13.98
CA ASP A 135 -16.86 3.88 14.56
C ASP A 135 -17.94 3.68 13.50
N GLN A 136 -17.61 3.86 12.24
CA GLN A 136 -18.55 3.82 11.11
C GLN A 136 -18.00 2.99 9.96
N SER A 137 -18.92 2.26 9.28
CA SER A 137 -18.59 1.54 8.07
C SER A 137 -18.12 2.45 6.95
N THR A 138 -17.10 2.04 6.23
CA THR A 138 -16.57 2.73 5.04
C THR A 138 -17.22 2.25 3.74
N ARG A 139 -18.24 1.39 3.79
CA ARG A 139 -18.87 0.73 2.62
C ARG A 139 -19.42 1.68 1.57
N SER A 140 -20.11 2.73 2.01
CA SER A 140 -20.93 3.55 1.12
C SER A 140 -20.31 4.89 0.75
N ASP A 141 -19.61 5.52 1.67
CA ASP A 141 -19.16 6.91 1.56
C ASP A 141 -17.70 7.12 1.98
N TYR A 142 -16.84 6.17 1.69
CA TYR A 142 -15.47 6.17 2.19
C TYR A 142 -14.68 7.45 1.84
N TRP A 143 -14.94 8.09 0.71
CA TRP A 143 -14.29 9.36 0.34
C TRP A 143 -14.84 10.60 1.02
N LYS A 144 -16.01 10.49 1.66
CA LYS A 144 -16.66 11.61 2.37
C LYS A 144 -16.51 11.53 3.89
N ALA A 145 -16.10 10.37 4.39
CA ALA A 145 -16.33 9.99 5.78
C ALA A 145 -15.56 10.82 6.80
N PHE A 146 -14.48 11.50 6.42
CA PHE A 146 -13.62 12.13 7.44
C PHE A 146 -13.05 13.46 6.98
N GLN A 147 -13.22 14.48 7.82
CA GLN A 147 -12.40 15.68 7.75
C GLN A 147 -11.11 15.42 8.56
N GLY A 148 -9.98 15.59 7.90
CA GLY A 148 -8.70 15.39 8.54
C GLY A 148 -7.70 14.67 7.65
N SER A 149 -6.44 14.68 8.07
CA SER A 149 -5.37 14.14 7.25
C SER A 149 -5.33 12.61 7.28
N TYR A 150 -5.35 12.02 8.45
CA TYR A 150 -5.42 10.58 8.67
C TYR A 150 -6.00 10.26 10.06
N ARG A 151 -6.41 9.01 10.23
CA ARG A 151 -6.73 8.43 11.55
C ARG A 151 -5.61 7.50 11.96
N LYS A 152 -5.22 7.59 13.22
CA LYS A 152 -4.39 6.58 13.86
C LYS A 152 -5.27 5.72 14.74
N GLY A 153 -5.29 4.43 14.44
CA GLY A 153 -5.99 3.40 15.20
C GLY A 153 -5.10 2.77 16.27
N GLN A 154 -5.31 1.47 16.48
CA GLN A 154 -4.53 0.69 17.42
C GLN A 154 -3.09 0.50 16.89
N GLN A 155 -2.14 0.40 17.79
CA GLN A 155 -0.72 0.20 17.45
C GLN A 155 -0.23 1.18 16.35
N ASN A 156 0.24 0.67 15.21
CA ASN A 156 0.68 1.44 14.06
C ASN A 156 -0.27 1.27 12.85
N ALA A 157 -1.57 1.16 13.11
CA ALA A 157 -2.59 1.18 12.05
C ALA A 157 -2.97 2.63 11.71
N TYR A 158 -2.91 2.98 10.43
CA TYR A 158 -3.25 4.31 9.93
C TYR A 158 -4.28 4.19 8.81
N PHE A 159 -5.29 5.06 8.83
CA PHE A 159 -6.28 5.15 7.77
C PHE A 159 -6.28 6.56 7.16
N ILE A 160 -6.12 6.64 5.83
CA ILE A 160 -6.11 7.88 5.05
C ILE A 160 -7.38 7.94 4.20
N PRO A 161 -8.46 8.57 4.68
CA PRO A 161 -9.75 8.53 4.00
C PRO A 161 -9.75 9.24 2.64
N SER A 162 -8.94 10.28 2.46
CA SER A 162 -8.79 10.98 1.18
C SER A 162 -7.99 10.19 0.14
N GLY A 163 -7.10 9.30 0.60
CA GLY A 163 -6.08 8.68 -0.24
C GLY A 163 -5.07 9.66 -0.81
N ASP A 164 -4.90 10.80 -0.13
CA ASP A 164 -3.93 11.82 -0.54
C ASP A 164 -2.51 11.30 -0.40
N ILE A 165 -1.75 11.43 -1.49
CA ILE A 165 -0.37 10.92 -1.54
C ILE A 165 0.57 11.66 -0.58
N GLU A 166 0.40 12.97 -0.40
CA GLU A 166 1.26 13.72 0.51
C GLU A 166 1.05 13.28 1.96
N ILE A 167 -0.18 12.90 2.32
CA ILE A 167 -0.49 12.33 3.63
C ILE A 167 0.11 10.94 3.76
N LEU A 168 0.02 10.10 2.73
CA LEU A 168 0.67 8.78 2.70
C LEU A 168 2.18 8.91 2.89
N LEU A 169 2.82 9.81 2.16
CA LEU A 169 4.26 10.06 2.27
C LEU A 169 4.64 10.60 3.65
N HIS A 170 3.80 11.45 4.24
CA HIS A 170 4.01 11.94 5.60
C HIS A 170 3.97 10.80 6.62
N VAL A 171 2.97 9.90 6.54
CA VAL A 171 2.88 8.75 7.44
C VAL A 171 4.04 7.78 7.20
N LEU A 172 4.40 7.51 5.96
CA LEU A 172 5.59 6.72 5.62
C LEU A 172 6.85 7.30 6.27
N LYS A 173 7.05 8.61 6.16
CA LYS A 173 8.22 9.29 6.74
C LYS A 173 8.31 9.17 8.26
N MET A 174 7.19 9.06 8.97
CA MET A 174 7.21 8.86 10.43
C MET A 174 7.78 7.48 10.81
N HIS A 175 7.72 6.51 9.91
CA HIS A 175 8.15 5.13 10.11
C HIS A 175 9.28 4.72 9.17
N ASP A 176 9.79 5.69 8.42
CA ASP A 176 10.79 5.44 7.38
C ASP A 176 12.19 5.42 7.99
N HIS A 177 12.85 4.32 7.78
CA HIS A 177 14.27 4.14 8.04
C HIS A 177 15.04 4.10 6.72
N GLU A 178 14.57 4.84 5.71
CA GLU A 178 15.28 4.91 4.44
C GLU A 178 16.71 5.43 4.64
N GLU A 179 17.64 4.62 4.23
CA GLU A 179 19.07 4.95 4.26
C GLU A 179 19.46 5.82 3.06
N ILE A 180 18.64 5.88 2.04
CA ILE A 180 18.90 6.58 0.77
C ILE A 180 17.70 7.46 0.40
N HIS A 181 17.95 8.77 0.29
CA HIS A 181 16.93 9.75 -0.10
C HIS A 181 17.35 10.47 -1.37
N PHE A 182 16.37 10.76 -2.24
CA PHE A 182 16.56 11.54 -3.45
C PHE A 182 15.80 12.87 -3.36
N GLU A 183 16.50 13.96 -3.65
CA GLU A 183 15.94 15.31 -3.75
C GLU A 183 16.22 15.87 -5.15
N THR A 184 15.20 16.47 -5.78
CA THR A 184 15.34 17.16 -7.05
C THR A 184 15.20 18.66 -6.88
N GLU A 185 16.04 19.46 -7.53
CA GLU A 185 16.01 20.93 -7.45
C GLU A 185 14.68 21.53 -7.91
N SER A 186 13.98 20.89 -8.82
CA SER A 186 12.74 21.41 -9.42
C SER A 186 11.45 20.81 -8.84
N GLY A 187 11.55 19.91 -7.87
CA GLY A 187 10.40 19.10 -7.44
C GLY A 187 9.83 18.19 -8.53
N LYS A 188 10.43 18.20 -9.72
CA LYS A 188 10.02 17.33 -10.83
C LYS A 188 10.54 15.91 -10.59
N LYS A 189 9.68 14.96 -10.83
CA LYS A 189 9.95 13.53 -10.69
C LYS A 189 10.40 12.96 -12.04
N SER A 190 11.50 13.52 -12.57
CA SER A 190 11.98 13.25 -13.92
C SER A 190 12.83 12.00 -14.05
N PHE A 191 13.08 11.30 -12.95
CA PHE A 191 13.83 10.06 -12.97
C PHE A 191 13.17 9.00 -12.05
N LEU A 192 13.44 7.75 -12.36
CA LEU A 192 13.06 6.60 -11.55
C LEU A 192 14.28 6.09 -10.80
N THR A 193 14.06 5.58 -9.62
CA THR A 193 15.09 4.92 -8.82
C THR A 193 14.65 3.51 -8.47
N GLU A 194 15.61 2.62 -8.41
CA GLU A 194 15.45 1.27 -7.86
C GLU A 194 16.64 1.02 -6.94
N LYS A 195 16.36 0.56 -5.73
CA LYS A 195 17.39 0.16 -4.77
C LYS A 195 17.37 -1.36 -4.66
N ARG A 196 18.52 -1.97 -4.74
CA ARG A 196 18.67 -3.42 -4.63
C ARG A 196 19.76 -3.76 -3.64
N LYS A 197 19.37 -4.35 -2.53
CA LYS A 197 20.33 -4.89 -1.56
C LYS A 197 21.00 -6.13 -2.18
N VAL A 198 22.33 -6.07 -2.31
CA VAL A 198 23.13 -7.16 -2.92
C VAL A 198 23.73 -8.06 -1.86
N SER A 199 24.10 -7.46 -0.71
CA SER A 199 24.62 -8.15 0.48
C SER A 199 24.26 -7.34 1.72
N GLU A 200 24.65 -7.82 2.91
CA GLU A 200 24.46 -7.06 4.14
C GLU A 200 25.16 -5.69 4.13
N GLU A 201 26.26 -5.58 3.37
CA GLU A 201 27.10 -4.38 3.31
C GLU A 201 26.96 -3.57 2.02
N SER A 202 26.16 -4.04 1.05
CA SER A 202 26.13 -3.42 -0.28
C SER A 202 24.71 -3.26 -0.82
N THR A 203 24.39 -2.03 -1.22
CA THR A 203 23.15 -1.69 -1.93
C THR A 203 23.50 -1.06 -3.28
N LEU A 204 22.91 -1.60 -4.35
CA LEU A 204 22.92 -1.00 -5.68
C LEU A 204 21.76 -0.02 -5.82
N VAL A 205 22.06 1.13 -6.39
CA VAL A 205 21.04 2.12 -6.73
C VAL A 205 21.05 2.34 -8.24
N PHE A 206 19.95 2.05 -8.89
CA PHE A 206 19.72 2.36 -10.30
C PHE A 206 18.96 3.66 -10.41
N VAL A 207 19.43 4.56 -11.27
CA VAL A 207 18.75 5.81 -11.56
C VAL A 207 18.53 5.90 -13.06
N SER A 208 17.27 6.05 -13.48
CA SER A 208 16.90 6.15 -14.89
C SER A 208 16.21 7.49 -15.15
N ASN A 209 16.78 8.31 -16.04
CA ASN A 209 16.15 9.53 -16.49
C ASN A 209 15.00 9.20 -17.46
N GLN A 210 13.79 9.68 -17.18
CA GLN A 210 12.57 9.40 -17.96
C GLN A 210 12.17 10.54 -18.89
N GLU A 211 12.84 11.70 -18.80
CA GLU A 211 12.55 12.88 -19.64
C GLU A 211 13.77 13.26 -20.45
N GLU A 212 13.53 13.92 -21.59
CA GLU A 212 14.62 14.54 -22.34
C GLU A 212 15.22 15.73 -21.57
N GLY A 213 16.54 15.82 -21.58
CA GLY A 213 17.26 16.92 -20.95
C GLY A 213 18.19 16.51 -19.80
N LYS A 214 18.75 17.52 -19.17
CA LYS A 214 19.59 17.36 -17.98
C LYS A 214 18.78 17.70 -16.74
N HIS A 215 18.82 16.81 -15.76
CA HIS A 215 18.17 16.98 -14.48
C HIS A 215 19.21 16.84 -13.37
N HIS A 216 19.11 17.70 -12.36
CA HIS A 216 19.97 17.65 -11.19
C HIS A 216 19.17 17.03 -10.03
N ALA A 217 19.79 16.04 -9.39
CA ALA A 217 19.25 15.40 -8.21
C ALA A 217 20.36 15.23 -7.18
N THR A 218 20.03 15.31 -5.91
CA THR A 218 20.91 15.01 -4.80
C THR A 218 20.48 13.71 -4.18
N MET A 219 21.40 12.75 -4.13
CA MET A 219 21.23 11.52 -3.36
C MET A 219 21.91 11.70 -2.01
N ARG A 220 21.14 11.52 -0.93
CA ARG A 220 21.65 11.51 0.44
C ARG A 220 21.63 10.09 0.96
N VAL A 221 22.72 9.66 1.56
CA VAL A 221 22.85 8.33 2.18
C VAL A 221 23.21 8.49 3.65
N SER A 222 22.66 7.63 4.49
CA SER A 222 22.84 7.68 5.94
C SER A 222 24.10 6.92 6.44
N TYR A 223 24.83 6.28 5.54
CA TYR A 223 26.05 5.54 5.83
C TYR A 223 27.21 5.97 4.91
N PRO A 224 28.47 5.71 5.28
CA PRO A 224 29.59 6.05 4.44
C PRO A 224 29.50 5.36 3.07
N CYS A 225 29.72 6.13 2.01
CA CYS A 225 29.84 5.60 0.64
C CYS A 225 31.33 5.50 0.28
N GLU A 226 31.69 4.42 -0.41
CA GLU A 226 32.97 4.32 -1.11
C GLU A 226 32.93 5.07 -2.44
#